data_2cb0d5f8a3741120d94992f45bf1e68a
#
_entry.id   2cb0d5f8a3741120d94992f45bf1e68a
#
_cell.length_a   1.000
_cell.length_b   1.000
_cell.length_c   1.000
_cell.angle_alpha   90.00
_cell.angle_beta   90.00
_cell.angle_gamma   90.00
#
_symmetry.space_group_name_H-M   'P 1'
#
loop_
_entity.id
_entity.type
_entity.pdbx_description
1 polymer ?
#
loop_
_entity_poly.entity_id
_entity_poly.type
_entity_poly.pdbx_seq_one_letter_code
_entity_poly.pdbx_strand_id
1 'polypeptide(L)'
;KSTRDSSDTKKVNDILLGVSQVMNRHWLTQLNYSRSTSSGYQNDPYKILSVVNTRGETVTDENKAALLLYENRPSDRVRQSIYWGNKIHISDMDIVDISFRHYWDDWGITSETLDLRYRVAVSDRAYFEPHLRYYTQTAADFYRPFLVAGSDVINGASQLDYASSDPRLAKLQGTTIGLKWGYELGRNSEFNIRLEQYKQTGDSAPAQAKNMPALKGLDLYPGLTATSLMVGYSFEF
;
A
#
# COMPACT_ATOMS: atom_id res chain seq x y z
N LYS A 1 -29.06 15.28 -2.20
CA LYS A 1 -28.19 16.00 -1.24
C LYS A 1 -28.11 15.18 0.03
N SER A 2 -27.06 14.37 0.15
CA SER A 2 -26.74 13.76 1.44
C SER A 2 -26.15 14.87 2.31
N THR A 3 -26.91 15.36 3.27
CA THR A 3 -26.39 16.22 4.34
C THR A 3 -25.57 15.33 5.25
N ARG A 4 -24.26 15.41 5.18
CA ARG A 4 -23.33 14.88 6.18
C ARG A 4 -23.38 15.77 7.42
N ASP A 5 -24.27 15.45 8.31
CA ASP A 5 -24.50 16.24 9.52
C ASP A 5 -24.27 15.44 10.80
N SER A 6 -23.30 14.53 10.81
CA SER A 6 -22.92 13.83 12.02
C SER A 6 -21.40 13.59 12.04
N SER A 7 -20.79 13.92 13.17
CA SER A 7 -19.44 13.43 13.48
C SER A 7 -19.52 11.93 13.72
N ASP A 8 -18.90 11.17 12.84
CA ASP A 8 -18.84 9.73 12.95
C ASP A 8 -17.52 9.32 13.59
N THR A 9 -17.54 8.30 14.41
CA THR A 9 -16.37 7.84 15.16
C THR A 9 -15.86 6.53 14.59
N LYS A 10 -14.54 6.36 14.63
CA LYS A 10 -13.86 5.11 14.34
C LYS A 10 -13.13 4.63 15.58
N LYS A 11 -13.38 3.38 15.97
CA LYS A 11 -12.65 2.70 17.05
C LYS A 11 -11.63 1.74 16.44
N VAL A 12 -10.42 1.72 17.00
CA VAL A 12 -9.36 0.80 16.57
C VAL A 12 -8.75 0.15 17.80
N ASN A 13 -8.61 -1.19 17.75
CA ASN A 13 -7.92 -1.97 18.77
C ASN A 13 -6.82 -2.77 18.08
N ASP A 14 -5.59 -2.64 18.56
CA ASP A 14 -4.42 -3.28 18.00
C ASP A 14 -3.78 -4.21 19.03
N ILE A 15 -3.41 -5.41 18.60
CA ILE A 15 -2.63 -6.38 19.36
C ILE A 15 -1.39 -6.71 18.54
N LEU A 16 -0.23 -6.63 19.17
CA LEU A 16 1.06 -7.04 18.60
C LEU A 16 1.71 -8.04 19.54
N LEU A 17 2.04 -9.21 19.02
CA LEU A 17 2.83 -10.24 19.70
C LEU A 17 4.12 -10.43 18.91
N GLY A 18 5.26 -10.42 19.57
CA GLY A 18 6.55 -10.57 18.91
C GLY A 18 7.56 -11.30 19.76
N VAL A 19 8.44 -12.02 19.09
CA VAL A 19 9.61 -12.63 19.65
C VAL A 19 10.83 -12.26 18.81
N SER A 20 11.92 -11.89 19.50
CA SER A 20 13.22 -11.67 18.88
C SER A 20 14.21 -12.60 19.54
N GLN A 21 15.01 -13.30 18.73
CA GLN A 21 15.98 -14.27 19.18
C GLN A 21 17.35 -14.00 18.55
N VAL A 22 18.36 -13.88 19.38
CA VAL A 22 19.76 -13.92 18.93
C VAL A 22 20.12 -15.41 18.74
N MET A 23 20.23 -15.82 17.49
CA MET A 23 20.55 -17.20 17.11
C MET A 23 22.04 -17.51 17.37
N ASN A 24 22.89 -16.54 17.06
CA ASN A 24 24.32 -16.54 17.37
C ASN A 24 24.87 -15.10 17.27
N ARG A 25 26.15 -14.89 17.43
CA ARG A 25 26.80 -13.57 17.38
C ARG A 25 26.66 -12.84 16.05
N HIS A 26 26.24 -13.51 14.98
CA HIS A 26 26.11 -12.96 13.63
C HIS A 26 24.67 -12.91 13.14
N TRP A 27 23.69 -13.49 13.85
CA TRP A 27 22.32 -13.61 13.37
C TRP A 27 21.30 -13.30 14.45
N LEU A 28 20.50 -12.26 14.20
CA LEU A 28 19.30 -11.91 14.94
C LEU A 28 18.08 -12.18 14.05
N THR A 29 17.08 -12.88 14.58
CA THR A 29 15.79 -13.08 13.92
C THR A 29 14.66 -12.53 14.76
N GLN A 30 13.58 -12.10 14.09
CA GLN A 30 12.37 -11.56 14.72
C GLN A 30 11.15 -12.12 14.03
N LEU A 31 10.15 -12.54 14.80
CA LEU A 31 8.84 -12.95 14.31
C LEU A 31 7.77 -12.16 15.06
N ASN A 32 6.89 -11.47 14.31
CA ASN A 32 5.78 -10.71 14.87
C ASN A 32 4.47 -11.16 14.25
N TYR A 33 3.43 -11.24 15.06
CA TYR A 33 2.05 -11.34 14.64
C TYR A 33 1.32 -10.07 15.09
N SER A 34 0.55 -9.46 14.18
CA SER A 34 -0.31 -8.33 14.50
C SER A 34 -1.75 -8.61 14.13
N ARG A 35 -2.67 -8.13 14.97
CA ARG A 35 -4.10 -8.12 14.69
C ARG A 35 -4.66 -6.75 15.04
N SER A 36 -5.37 -6.13 14.08
CA SER A 36 -6.03 -4.85 14.24
C SER A 36 -7.50 -5.01 13.92
N THR A 37 -8.37 -4.59 14.83
CA THR A 37 -9.80 -4.53 14.60
C THR A 37 -10.24 -3.08 14.57
N SER A 38 -10.99 -2.69 13.55
CA SER A 38 -11.57 -1.36 13.46
C SER A 38 -13.07 -1.42 13.23
N SER A 39 -13.82 -0.54 13.88
CA SER A 39 -15.29 -0.44 13.72
C SER A 39 -15.71 1.03 13.64
N GLY A 40 -16.82 1.29 12.95
CA GLY A 40 -17.40 2.61 12.75
C GLY A 40 -17.15 3.15 11.33
N TYR A 41 -16.94 4.45 11.19
CA TYR A 41 -16.85 5.10 9.90
C TYR A 41 -15.56 4.75 9.14
N GLN A 42 -15.68 4.08 8.00
CA GLN A 42 -14.56 3.62 7.16
C GLN A 42 -14.51 4.31 5.79
N ASN A 43 -15.57 5.03 5.38
CA ASN A 43 -15.66 5.66 4.07
C ASN A 43 -14.70 6.86 3.95
N ASP A 44 -14.17 7.07 2.75
CA ASP A 44 -13.43 8.27 2.40
C ASP A 44 -14.39 9.26 1.71
N PRO A 45 -14.61 10.46 2.28
CA PRO A 45 -15.54 11.44 1.72
C PRO A 45 -15.16 11.95 0.33
N TYR A 46 -13.94 11.76 -0.07
CA TYR A 46 -13.41 12.23 -1.35
C TYR A 46 -13.42 11.14 -2.44
N LYS A 47 -13.87 9.93 -2.12
CA LYS A 47 -13.96 8.84 -3.10
C LYS A 47 -15.34 8.75 -3.70
N ILE A 48 -15.37 8.86 -5.02
CA ILE A 48 -16.58 8.92 -5.84
C ILE A 48 -16.46 7.86 -6.92
N LEU A 49 -17.55 7.12 -7.16
CA LEU A 49 -17.65 6.15 -8.23
C LEU A 49 -18.38 6.77 -9.41
N SER A 50 -17.78 6.73 -10.59
CA SER A 50 -18.43 7.09 -11.84
C SER A 50 -19.32 5.95 -12.30
N VAL A 51 -20.48 6.30 -12.88
CA VAL A 51 -21.38 5.34 -13.50
C VAL A 51 -21.21 5.39 -15.01
N VAL A 52 -20.98 4.22 -15.61
CA VAL A 52 -20.84 4.07 -17.07
C VAL A 52 -21.90 3.12 -17.63
N ASN A 53 -22.23 3.22 -18.90
CA ASN A 53 -23.07 2.26 -19.59
C ASN A 53 -22.26 1.01 -20.01
N THR A 54 -22.89 0.03 -20.66
CA THR A 54 -22.26 -1.21 -21.12
C THR A 54 -21.17 -0.99 -22.18
N ARG A 55 -21.07 0.21 -22.76
CA ARG A 55 -20.01 0.59 -23.71
C ARG A 55 -18.85 1.32 -23.01
N GLY A 56 -18.98 1.63 -21.71
CA GLY A 56 -18.01 2.41 -20.95
C GLY A 56 -18.16 3.91 -21.09
N GLU A 57 -19.25 4.39 -21.68
CA GLU A 57 -19.55 5.81 -21.79
C GLU A 57 -20.16 6.29 -20.47
N THR A 58 -19.81 7.50 -20.03
CA THR A 58 -20.34 8.10 -18.80
C THR A 58 -21.85 8.28 -18.89
N VAL A 59 -22.57 7.78 -17.92
CA VAL A 59 -24.01 8.04 -17.77
C VAL A 59 -24.20 9.40 -17.14
N THR A 60 -25.16 10.16 -17.67
CA THR A 60 -25.51 11.49 -17.15
C THR A 60 -26.87 11.45 -16.44
N ASP A 61 -27.04 12.33 -15.46
CA ASP A 61 -28.32 12.60 -14.79
C ASP A 61 -29.26 13.44 -15.67
N GLU A 62 -30.43 13.81 -15.16
CA GLU A 62 -31.42 14.64 -15.84
C GLU A 62 -30.88 16.04 -16.23
N ASN A 63 -29.87 16.54 -15.51
CA ASN A 63 -29.20 17.81 -15.75
C ASN A 63 -28.03 17.70 -16.71
N LYS A 64 -27.81 16.53 -17.34
CA LYS A 64 -26.66 16.20 -18.20
C LYS A 64 -25.32 16.25 -17.48
N ALA A 65 -25.31 16.19 -16.16
CA ALA A 65 -24.11 16.01 -15.35
C ALA A 65 -23.78 14.52 -15.22
N ALA A 66 -22.48 14.19 -15.09
CA ALA A 66 -22.06 12.80 -14.87
C ALA A 66 -22.73 12.23 -13.61
N LEU A 67 -23.32 11.03 -13.73
CA LEU A 67 -23.89 10.34 -12.59
C LEU A 67 -22.73 9.78 -11.72
N LEU A 68 -22.65 10.30 -10.50
CA LEU A 68 -21.60 10.00 -9.54
C LEU A 68 -22.23 9.51 -8.25
N LEU A 69 -21.69 8.42 -7.67
CA LEU A 69 -22.13 7.89 -6.40
C LEU A 69 -20.99 7.95 -5.38
N TYR A 70 -21.30 8.20 -4.11
CA TYR A 70 -20.31 8.09 -3.05
C TYR A 70 -20.00 6.62 -2.77
N GLU A 71 -18.76 6.36 -2.37
CA GLU A 71 -18.38 5.02 -1.93
C GLU A 71 -19.13 4.58 -0.68
N ASN A 72 -19.30 3.29 -0.54
CA ASN A 72 -19.75 2.64 0.69
C ASN A 72 -18.82 1.46 1.01
N ARG A 73 -18.24 1.46 2.22
CA ARG A 73 -17.36 0.40 2.72
C ARG A 73 -18.01 -0.29 3.91
N PRO A 74 -17.66 -1.55 4.19
CA PRO A 74 -18.05 -2.19 5.45
C PRO A 74 -17.60 -1.35 6.66
N SER A 75 -18.45 -1.27 7.67
CA SER A 75 -18.19 -0.52 8.92
C SER A 75 -17.08 -1.15 9.77
N ASP A 76 -16.85 -2.45 9.58
CA ASP A 76 -15.89 -3.22 10.35
C ASP A 76 -14.75 -3.72 9.46
N ARG A 77 -13.57 -3.87 10.06
CA ARG A 77 -12.42 -4.46 9.38
C ARG A 77 -11.50 -5.14 10.39
N VAL A 78 -11.16 -6.39 10.12
CA VAL A 78 -10.16 -7.16 10.84
C VAL A 78 -8.93 -7.36 9.96
N ARG A 79 -7.81 -6.81 10.37
CA ARG A 79 -6.52 -6.90 9.67
C ARG A 79 -5.57 -7.75 10.45
N GLN A 80 -4.80 -8.59 9.78
CA GLN A 80 -3.82 -9.45 10.39
C GLN A 80 -2.53 -9.45 9.57
N SER A 81 -1.39 -9.60 10.22
CA SER A 81 -0.14 -9.82 9.51
C SER A 81 0.86 -10.65 10.30
N ILE A 82 1.68 -11.39 9.59
CA ILE A 82 2.89 -12.04 10.10
C ILE A 82 4.08 -11.34 9.46
N TYR A 83 5.03 -10.95 10.28
CA TYR A 83 6.30 -10.36 9.87
C TYR A 83 7.44 -11.22 10.37
N TRP A 84 8.38 -11.55 9.48
CA TRP A 84 9.60 -12.24 9.79
C TRP A 84 10.79 -11.43 9.29
N GLY A 85 11.67 -11.02 10.20
CA GLY A 85 12.86 -10.22 9.91
C GLY A 85 14.14 -10.91 10.38
N ASN A 86 15.22 -10.72 9.62
CA ASN A 86 16.53 -11.26 9.92
C ASN A 86 17.60 -10.19 9.68
N LYS A 87 18.49 -10.05 10.64
CA LYS A 87 19.70 -9.26 10.51
C LYS A 87 20.90 -10.18 10.65
N ILE A 88 21.72 -10.25 9.59
CA ILE A 88 22.81 -11.21 9.46
C ILE A 88 24.09 -10.45 9.17
N HIS A 89 25.10 -10.61 10.03
CA HIS A 89 26.47 -10.17 9.80
C HIS A 89 27.17 -11.24 8.95
N ILE A 90 27.43 -10.93 7.69
CA ILE A 90 28.16 -11.83 6.78
C ILE A 90 29.67 -11.73 7.04
N SER A 91 30.14 -10.54 7.38
CA SER A 91 31.48 -10.25 7.84
C SER A 91 31.44 -9.26 9.00
N ASP A 92 32.58 -8.87 9.55
CA ASP A 92 32.65 -7.88 10.64
C ASP A 92 32.02 -6.53 10.26
N MET A 93 31.94 -6.21 8.98
CA MET A 93 31.47 -4.91 8.48
C MET A 93 30.24 -5.01 7.56
N ASP A 94 29.93 -6.20 7.03
CA ASP A 94 28.85 -6.40 6.06
C ASP A 94 27.60 -6.97 6.76
N ILE A 95 26.47 -6.33 6.51
CA ILE A 95 25.20 -6.67 7.16
C ILE A 95 24.12 -6.84 6.10
N VAL A 96 23.43 -7.97 6.13
CA VAL A 96 22.18 -8.19 5.40
C VAL A 96 21.02 -8.05 6.36
N ASP A 97 20.05 -7.21 5.96
CA ASP A 97 18.75 -7.07 6.60
C ASP A 97 17.69 -7.51 5.59
N ILE A 98 17.04 -8.64 5.86
CA ILE A 98 16.00 -9.21 5.01
C ILE A 98 14.74 -9.46 5.83
N SER A 99 13.60 -8.99 5.30
CA SER A 99 12.34 -9.25 5.94
C SER A 99 11.24 -9.61 4.95
N PHE A 100 10.30 -10.40 5.44
CA PHE A 100 9.08 -10.78 4.73
C PHE A 100 7.88 -10.47 5.60
N ARG A 101 6.82 -9.91 5.00
CA ARG A 101 5.52 -9.72 5.63
C ARG A 101 4.43 -10.31 4.76
N HIS A 102 3.59 -11.13 5.37
CA HIS A 102 2.32 -11.58 4.83
C HIS A 102 1.18 -10.90 5.59
N TYR A 103 0.25 -10.28 4.88
CA TYR A 103 -0.90 -9.57 5.43
C TYR A 103 -2.19 -10.09 4.79
N TRP A 104 -3.27 -10.16 5.56
CA TRP A 104 -4.61 -10.46 5.09
C TRP A 104 -5.67 -9.76 5.94
N ASP A 105 -6.84 -9.55 5.36
CA ASP A 105 -7.99 -8.98 6.06
C ASP A 105 -9.32 -9.56 5.58
N ASP A 106 -10.41 -9.20 6.28
CA ASP A 106 -11.78 -9.61 5.98
C ASP A 106 -12.42 -8.79 4.84
N TRP A 107 -11.70 -7.85 4.26
CA TRP A 107 -12.09 -7.14 3.04
C TRP A 107 -11.60 -7.86 1.76
N GLY A 108 -10.96 -9.03 1.90
CA GLY A 108 -10.41 -9.84 0.80
C GLY A 108 -9.01 -9.41 0.33
N ILE A 109 -8.38 -8.43 1.01
CA ILE A 109 -7.02 -8.03 0.66
C ILE A 109 -6.02 -9.00 1.29
N THR A 110 -5.16 -9.55 0.44
CA THR A 110 -3.95 -10.25 0.84
C THR A 110 -2.76 -9.55 0.23
N SER A 111 -1.70 -9.34 1.01
CA SER A 111 -0.49 -8.70 0.49
C SER A 111 0.80 -9.32 1.01
N GLU A 112 1.83 -9.21 0.19
CA GLU A 112 3.17 -9.68 0.50
C GLU A 112 4.18 -8.56 0.31
N THR A 113 5.13 -8.47 1.24
CA THR A 113 6.24 -7.53 1.18
C THR A 113 7.53 -8.28 1.41
N LEU A 114 8.47 -8.13 0.50
CA LEU A 114 9.88 -8.51 0.67
C LEU A 114 10.70 -7.23 0.74
N ASP A 115 11.56 -7.10 1.75
CA ASP A 115 12.47 -5.96 1.92
C ASP A 115 13.87 -6.50 2.14
N LEU A 116 14.84 -6.02 1.36
CA LEU A 116 16.24 -6.43 1.41
C LEU A 116 17.14 -5.21 1.42
N ARG A 117 17.99 -5.10 2.42
CA ARG A 117 19.08 -4.14 2.50
C ARG A 117 20.39 -4.88 2.72
N TYR A 118 21.40 -4.47 2.01
CA TYR A 118 22.73 -5.03 2.15
C TYR A 118 23.75 -3.94 2.39
N ARG A 119 24.15 -3.75 3.63
CA ARG A 119 25.25 -2.85 3.97
C ARG A 119 26.57 -3.53 3.64
N VAL A 120 27.31 -2.97 2.69
CA VAL A 120 28.64 -3.41 2.30
C VAL A 120 29.65 -2.32 2.62
N ALA A 121 30.64 -2.63 3.42
CA ALA A 121 31.75 -1.72 3.72
C ALA A 121 32.68 -1.63 2.53
N VAL A 122 33.03 -0.40 2.16
CA VAL A 122 34.04 -0.12 1.10
C VAL A 122 35.34 0.40 1.69
N SER A 123 35.32 0.83 2.95
CA SER A 123 36.50 1.16 3.75
C SER A 123 36.14 1.11 5.23
N ASP A 124 37.10 1.31 6.13
CA ASP A 124 36.89 1.37 7.59
C ASP A 124 35.87 2.46 8.02
N ARG A 125 35.57 3.41 7.15
CA ARG A 125 34.69 4.55 7.46
C ARG A 125 33.53 4.74 6.50
N ALA A 126 33.51 4.03 5.36
CA ALA A 126 32.50 4.25 4.33
C ALA A 126 31.82 2.94 3.94
N TYR A 127 30.51 3.03 3.69
CA TYR A 127 29.72 1.92 3.22
C TYR A 127 28.69 2.34 2.18
N PHE A 128 28.27 1.39 1.37
CA PHE A 128 27.05 1.47 0.59
C PHE A 128 25.99 0.50 1.15
N GLU A 129 24.72 0.88 1.01
CA GLU A 129 23.60 0.06 1.39
C GLU A 129 22.53 0.09 0.28
N PRO A 130 22.65 -0.77 -0.76
CA PRO A 130 21.56 -1.00 -1.68
C PRO A 130 20.32 -1.49 -0.94
N HIS A 131 19.17 -1.03 -1.40
CA HIS A 131 17.84 -1.35 -0.88
C HIS A 131 16.93 -1.79 -2.02
N LEU A 132 16.29 -2.93 -1.85
CA LEU A 132 15.24 -3.45 -2.71
C LEU A 132 14.03 -3.81 -1.88
N ARG A 133 12.87 -3.22 -2.21
CA ARG A 133 11.59 -3.61 -1.63
C ARG A 133 10.60 -3.94 -2.73
N TYR A 134 9.93 -5.05 -2.60
CA TYR A 134 8.85 -5.48 -3.46
C TYR A 134 7.59 -5.70 -2.64
N TYR A 135 6.48 -5.15 -3.12
CA TYR A 135 5.16 -5.24 -2.53
C TYR A 135 4.14 -5.68 -3.58
N THR A 136 3.21 -6.55 -3.22
CA THR A 136 2.05 -6.90 -4.01
C THR A 136 0.83 -7.05 -3.13
N GLN A 137 -0.35 -6.70 -3.66
CA GLN A 137 -1.63 -6.95 -3.00
C GLN A 137 -2.72 -7.34 -4.00
N THR A 138 -3.71 -8.11 -3.51
CA THR A 138 -4.99 -8.35 -4.19
C THR A 138 -5.91 -7.13 -4.02
N ALA A 139 -6.97 -7.06 -4.84
CA ALA A 139 -8.02 -6.07 -4.62
C ALA A 139 -8.94 -6.48 -3.47
N ALA A 140 -9.57 -5.49 -2.83
CA ALA A 140 -10.70 -5.74 -1.94
C ALA A 140 -11.90 -6.31 -2.73
N ASP A 141 -12.74 -7.12 -2.09
CA ASP A 141 -13.89 -7.79 -2.73
C ASP A 141 -14.89 -6.78 -3.33
N PHE A 142 -15.02 -5.63 -2.69
CA PHE A 142 -15.90 -4.55 -3.10
C PHE A 142 -15.19 -3.44 -3.90
N TYR A 143 -13.93 -3.62 -4.28
CA TYR A 143 -13.25 -2.66 -5.16
C TYR A 143 -13.90 -2.66 -6.54
N ARG A 144 -14.29 -1.45 -7.00
CA ARG A 144 -14.86 -1.21 -8.33
C ARG A 144 -14.20 0.05 -8.91
N PRO A 145 -13.54 -0.01 -10.08
CA PRO A 145 -12.99 1.17 -10.73
C PRO A 145 -14.09 2.13 -11.19
N PHE A 146 -15.27 1.60 -11.50
CA PHE A 146 -16.50 2.30 -11.88
C PHE A 146 -17.69 1.38 -11.63
N LEU A 147 -18.90 1.91 -11.74
CA LEU A 147 -20.16 1.17 -11.67
C LEU A 147 -20.82 1.12 -13.05
N VAL A 148 -21.55 0.03 -13.33
CA VAL A 148 -22.23 -0.17 -14.62
C VAL A 148 -23.72 0.06 -14.45
N ALA A 149 -24.30 0.97 -15.28
CA ALA A 149 -25.73 1.20 -15.31
C ALA A 149 -26.48 -0.03 -15.85
N GLY A 150 -27.61 -0.34 -15.21
CA GLY A 150 -28.43 -1.51 -15.52
C GLY A 150 -28.05 -2.78 -14.78
N SER A 151 -26.83 -2.87 -14.20
CA SER A 151 -26.43 -3.97 -13.33
C SER A 151 -26.08 -3.48 -11.91
N ASP A 152 -25.07 -2.62 -11.79
CA ASP A 152 -24.61 -2.13 -10.50
C ASP A 152 -25.43 -0.93 -9.99
N VAL A 153 -26.04 -0.20 -10.93
CA VAL A 153 -26.87 0.98 -10.65
C VAL A 153 -28.18 0.89 -11.42
N ILE A 154 -29.30 0.92 -10.69
CA ILE A 154 -30.66 0.93 -11.25
C ILE A 154 -31.38 2.16 -10.70
N ASN A 155 -32.03 2.94 -11.58
CA ASN A 155 -32.75 4.18 -11.20
C ASN A 155 -31.89 5.15 -10.35
N GLY A 156 -30.60 5.24 -10.64
CA GLY A 156 -29.68 6.13 -9.92
C GLY A 156 -29.21 5.63 -8.55
N ALA A 157 -29.63 4.43 -8.12
CA ALA A 157 -29.24 3.84 -6.84
C ALA A 157 -28.33 2.61 -7.04
N SER A 158 -27.29 2.50 -6.21
CA SER A 158 -26.42 1.30 -6.19
C SER A 158 -27.20 0.06 -5.77
N GLN A 159 -26.98 -1.04 -6.47
CA GLN A 159 -27.46 -2.37 -6.12
C GLN A 159 -26.43 -3.16 -5.30
N LEU A 160 -25.24 -2.62 -5.13
CA LEU A 160 -24.16 -3.22 -4.35
C LEU A 160 -24.25 -2.72 -2.91
N ASP A 161 -24.12 -3.62 -1.94
CA ASP A 161 -24.02 -3.26 -0.53
C ASP A 161 -22.78 -2.41 -0.25
N TYR A 162 -21.66 -2.77 -0.89
CA TYR A 162 -20.40 -2.08 -0.76
C TYR A 162 -19.74 -1.87 -2.13
N ALA A 163 -19.18 -0.70 -2.33
CA ALA A 163 -18.36 -0.37 -3.51
C ALA A 163 -17.42 0.79 -3.20
N SER A 164 -16.18 0.72 -3.67
CA SER A 164 -15.19 1.78 -3.57
C SER A 164 -14.28 1.80 -4.78
N SER A 165 -14.00 3.00 -5.29
CA SER A 165 -13.00 3.24 -6.35
C SER A 165 -11.65 3.68 -5.80
N ASP A 166 -11.42 3.55 -4.49
CA ASP A 166 -10.14 3.93 -3.90
C ASP A 166 -9.00 3.05 -4.44
N PRO A 167 -8.00 3.62 -5.15
CA PRO A 167 -6.91 2.85 -5.72
C PRO A 167 -6.06 2.12 -4.66
N ARG A 168 -6.12 2.52 -3.38
CA ARG A 168 -5.47 1.81 -2.27
C ARG A 168 -6.10 0.44 -1.99
N LEU A 169 -7.34 0.21 -2.44
CA LEU A 169 -8.08 -1.05 -2.33
C LEU A 169 -7.97 -1.91 -3.60
N ALA A 170 -7.34 -1.41 -4.64
CA ALA A 170 -7.13 -2.12 -5.89
C ALA A 170 -6.04 -3.18 -5.79
N LYS A 171 -5.99 -4.08 -6.76
CA LYS A 171 -4.81 -4.90 -7.01
C LYS A 171 -3.67 -4.01 -7.48
N LEU A 172 -2.53 -4.07 -6.79
CA LEU A 172 -1.36 -3.27 -7.12
C LEU A 172 -0.04 -3.96 -6.78
N GLN A 173 1.03 -3.46 -7.38
CA GLN A 173 2.41 -3.82 -7.09
C GLN A 173 3.22 -2.55 -6.84
N GLY A 174 4.16 -2.61 -5.90
CA GLY A 174 5.07 -1.52 -5.58
C GLY A 174 6.51 -2.04 -5.53
N THR A 175 7.43 -1.31 -6.16
CA THR A 175 8.87 -1.61 -6.11
C THR A 175 9.61 -0.38 -5.64
N THR A 176 10.51 -0.55 -4.66
CA THR A 176 11.47 0.48 -4.26
C THR A 176 12.86 -0.02 -4.57
N ILE A 177 13.65 0.82 -5.23
CA ILE A 177 15.09 0.62 -5.43
C ILE A 177 15.78 1.82 -4.82
N GLY A 178 16.76 1.58 -3.96
CA GLY A 178 17.47 2.62 -3.25
C GLY A 178 18.96 2.32 -3.08
N LEU A 179 19.71 3.38 -2.82
CA LEU A 179 21.10 3.31 -2.43
C LEU A 179 21.37 4.33 -1.33
N LYS A 180 21.89 3.88 -0.21
CA LYS A 180 22.44 4.74 0.84
C LYS A 180 23.95 4.68 0.76
N TRP A 181 24.60 5.83 0.85
CA TRP A 181 26.01 5.97 1.14
C TRP A 181 26.17 6.56 2.53
N GLY A 182 27.01 5.96 3.36
CA GLY A 182 27.31 6.43 4.70
C GLY A 182 28.82 6.61 4.89
N TYR A 183 29.18 7.62 5.68
CA TYR A 183 30.55 7.94 6.01
C TYR A 183 30.69 8.29 7.50
N GLU A 184 31.55 7.58 8.22
CA GLU A 184 31.87 7.83 9.63
C GLU A 184 32.88 8.97 9.72
N LEU A 185 32.43 10.11 10.27
CA LEU A 185 33.25 11.31 10.45
C LEU A 185 34.15 11.24 11.68
N GLY A 186 33.85 10.34 12.61
CA GLY A 186 34.60 10.13 13.86
C GLY A 186 34.04 8.92 14.62
N ARG A 187 34.47 8.74 15.87
CA ARG A 187 34.03 7.56 16.66
C ARG A 187 32.52 7.51 16.89
N ASN A 188 31.85 8.67 16.91
CA ASN A 188 30.46 8.80 17.34
C ASN A 188 29.62 9.62 16.35
N SER A 189 30.04 9.78 15.09
CA SER A 189 29.28 10.56 14.14
C SER A 189 29.31 9.97 12.74
N GLU A 190 28.15 9.96 12.08
CA GLU A 190 27.94 9.46 10.73
C GLU A 190 27.21 10.50 9.90
N PHE A 191 27.69 10.74 8.69
CA PHE A 191 26.97 11.44 7.64
C PHE A 191 26.47 10.43 6.61
N ASN A 192 25.25 10.60 6.11
CA ASN A 192 24.73 9.71 5.09
C ASN A 192 23.84 10.44 4.08
N ILE A 193 23.80 9.88 2.87
CA ILE A 193 22.91 10.30 1.80
C ILE A 193 22.21 9.03 1.29
N ARG A 194 20.87 9.11 1.13
CA ARG A 194 20.06 8.03 0.57
C ARG A 194 19.24 8.56 -0.60
N LEU A 195 19.30 7.88 -1.72
CA LEU A 195 18.45 8.09 -2.89
C LEU A 195 17.58 6.86 -3.08
N GLU A 196 16.26 7.05 -3.20
CA GLU A 196 15.32 5.95 -3.45
C GLU A 196 14.31 6.34 -4.54
N GLN A 197 13.98 5.37 -5.39
CA GLN A 197 12.91 5.47 -6.36
C GLN A 197 11.84 4.42 -6.03
N TYR A 198 10.62 4.89 -5.83
CA TYR A 198 9.43 4.08 -5.67
C TYR A 198 8.61 4.11 -6.95
N LYS A 199 8.16 2.94 -7.41
CA LYS A 199 7.23 2.81 -8.53
C LYS A 199 6.07 1.92 -8.11
N GLN A 200 4.83 2.41 -8.30
CA GLN A 200 3.61 1.68 -8.06
C GLN A 200 2.86 1.52 -9.38
N THR A 201 2.37 0.31 -9.62
CA THR A 201 1.53 -0.05 -10.77
C THR A 201 0.33 -0.84 -10.29
N GLY A 202 -0.80 -0.69 -10.95
CA GLY A 202 -2.02 -1.47 -10.69
C GLY A 202 -2.58 -2.05 -11.97
N ASP A 203 -3.81 -2.55 -11.90
CA ASP A 203 -4.51 -3.08 -13.07
C ASP A 203 -5.12 -1.93 -13.87
N SER A 204 -4.40 -1.50 -14.92
CA SER A 204 -4.82 -0.39 -15.78
C SER A 204 -5.96 -0.76 -16.73
N ALA A 205 -6.22 -2.05 -16.94
CA ALA A 205 -7.27 -2.56 -17.82
C ALA A 205 -8.06 -3.69 -17.15
N PRO A 206 -8.82 -3.39 -16.07
CA PRO A 206 -9.51 -4.39 -15.28
C PRO A 206 -10.53 -5.18 -16.13
N ALA A 207 -10.79 -6.42 -15.71
CA ALA A 207 -11.67 -7.35 -16.44
C ALA A 207 -13.07 -6.75 -16.71
N GLN A 208 -13.56 -5.88 -15.83
CA GLN A 208 -14.84 -5.17 -16.00
C GLN A 208 -14.86 -4.26 -17.25
N ALA A 209 -13.70 -3.70 -17.64
CA ALA A 209 -13.57 -2.81 -18.79
C ALA A 209 -13.31 -3.54 -20.12
N LYS A 210 -13.07 -4.86 -20.10
CA LYS A 210 -12.60 -5.65 -21.25
C LYS A 210 -13.46 -5.51 -22.51
N ASN A 211 -14.78 -5.41 -22.34
CA ASN A 211 -15.74 -5.35 -23.45
C ASN A 211 -16.34 -3.93 -23.64
N MET A 212 -15.70 -2.90 -23.09
CA MET A 212 -16.16 -1.52 -23.11
C MET A 212 -15.34 -0.67 -24.09
N PRO A 213 -15.82 -0.43 -25.33
CA PRO A 213 -15.05 0.27 -26.35
C PRO A 213 -14.59 1.67 -25.95
N ALA A 214 -15.41 2.39 -25.17
CA ALA A 214 -15.09 3.75 -24.73
C ALA A 214 -13.95 3.81 -23.70
N LEU A 215 -13.66 2.70 -23.01
CA LEU A 215 -12.56 2.60 -22.04
C LEU A 215 -11.29 1.97 -22.63
N LYS A 216 -11.35 1.55 -23.90
CA LYS A 216 -10.21 0.92 -24.56
C LYS A 216 -9.04 1.90 -24.68
N GLY A 217 -7.88 1.50 -24.15
CA GLY A 217 -6.65 2.30 -24.20
C GLY A 217 -6.56 3.39 -23.13
N LEU A 218 -7.56 3.50 -22.25
CA LEU A 218 -7.45 4.34 -21.06
C LEU A 218 -6.74 3.59 -19.94
N ASP A 219 -5.88 4.29 -19.21
CA ASP A 219 -5.28 3.79 -17.98
C ASP A 219 -6.25 4.04 -16.81
N LEU A 220 -6.94 2.97 -16.35
CA LEU A 220 -7.92 3.04 -15.27
C LEU A 220 -7.27 2.94 -13.87
N TYR A 221 -5.96 2.73 -13.82
CA TYR A 221 -5.17 2.79 -12.59
C TYR A 221 -3.89 3.59 -12.85
N PRO A 222 -3.92 4.91 -12.68
CA PRO A 222 -2.73 5.73 -12.87
C PRO A 222 -1.64 5.29 -11.90
N GLY A 223 -0.49 4.91 -12.46
CA GLY A 223 0.67 4.54 -11.67
C GLY A 223 1.25 5.74 -10.91
N LEU A 224 2.05 5.44 -9.89
CA LEU A 224 2.78 6.45 -9.13
C LEU A 224 4.27 6.16 -9.23
N THR A 225 5.06 7.20 -9.53
CA THR A 225 6.53 7.16 -9.39
C THR A 225 6.96 8.31 -8.48
N ALA A 226 7.74 7.98 -7.47
CA ALA A 226 8.27 8.97 -6.53
C ALA A 226 9.78 8.75 -6.38
N THR A 227 10.53 9.84 -6.34
CA THR A 227 11.97 9.84 -6.04
C THR A 227 12.19 10.62 -4.77
N SER A 228 12.92 10.05 -3.83
CA SER A 228 13.27 10.69 -2.56
C SER A 228 14.78 10.79 -2.41
N LEU A 229 15.25 11.96 -1.95
CA LEU A 229 16.62 12.19 -1.53
C LEU A 229 16.59 12.57 -0.04
N MET A 230 17.31 11.80 0.77
CA MET A 230 17.44 12.04 2.21
C MET A 230 18.91 12.27 2.55
N VAL A 231 19.17 13.27 3.38
CA VAL A 231 20.49 13.56 3.94
C VAL A 231 20.36 13.45 5.46
N GLY A 232 21.23 12.68 6.07
CA GLY A 232 21.24 12.44 7.50
C GLY A 232 22.60 12.71 8.12
N TYR A 233 22.58 13.25 9.33
CA TYR A 233 23.72 13.35 10.20
C TYR A 233 23.33 12.84 11.59
N SER A 234 24.06 11.85 12.08
CA SER A 234 23.86 11.30 13.43
C SER A 234 25.12 11.47 14.26
N PHE A 235 24.96 11.71 15.56
CA PHE A 235 26.06 11.78 16.51
C PHE A 235 25.59 11.24 17.86
N GLU A 236 26.51 10.63 18.58
CA GLU A 236 26.30 10.14 19.96
C GLU A 236 27.16 10.98 20.92
N PHE A 237 26.62 11.29 22.08
CA PHE A 237 27.28 12.04 23.15
C PHE A 237 28.07 11.11 24.07
#